data_60b9c557bc992be9c3d265d5e7faf7c5
#
_entry.id   60b9c557bc992be9c3d265d5e7faf7c5
#
_cell.length_a   1.000
_cell.length_b   1.000
_cell.length_c   1.000
_cell.angle_alpha   90.00
_cell.angle_beta   90.00
_cell.angle_gamma   90.00
#
_symmetry.space_group_name_H-M   'P 1'
#
loop_
_entity.id
_entity.type
_entity.pdbx_description
1 polymer ?
#
loop_
_entity_poly.entity_id
_entity_poly.type
_entity_poly.pdbx_seq_one_letter_code
_entity_poly.pdbx_strand_id
1 'polypeptide(L)'
;VIGTGGNRTGNLNDGVGQSVHRHPVAGSAQRFGQFRFRHVAGEIGAQPEWFYKGDGQCVVAPEAAIPSPAFAQDAGEEPELAGLYVIGEDGLPWRVGYALGNEFSDHVTERFNYLWLAHSKLRSCSFGPELWVGSLPAHLEGISRVVRGNETLWEKPFLTGEANMAHSLDNLEHHHFKYAGFRRPGDVHVHFFGTATLSFADDVRTREGDRFEISLAAFGRPLRNTLRFEVNSTLIDVKPL
;
A
#
# COMPACT_ATOMS: atom_id res chain seq x y z
N VAL A 1 2.21 10.06 -4.30
CA VAL A 1 2.23 8.67 -3.84
C VAL A 1 0.82 8.14 -3.88
N ILE A 2 0.62 7.00 -4.47
CA ILE A 2 -0.70 6.39 -4.71
C ILE A 2 -0.61 4.92 -4.35
N GLY A 3 -1.61 4.43 -3.63
CA GLY A 3 -1.76 3.02 -3.32
C GLY A 3 -2.98 2.41 -4.01
N THR A 4 -2.92 1.14 -4.30
CA THR A 4 -4.05 0.35 -4.79
C THR A 4 -4.52 -0.60 -3.71
N GLY A 5 -5.84 -0.65 -3.46
CA GLY A 5 -6.41 -1.57 -2.48
C GLY A 5 -6.10 -3.02 -2.83
N GLY A 6 -5.44 -3.72 -1.92
CA GLY A 6 -5.17 -5.15 -2.06
C GLY A 6 -6.45 -5.98 -1.93
N ASN A 7 -6.59 -6.99 -2.78
CA ASN A 7 -7.70 -7.94 -2.73
C ASN A 7 -7.59 -8.78 -1.44
N ARG A 8 -8.44 -8.49 -0.45
CA ARG A 8 -8.55 -9.33 0.76
C ARG A 8 -9.46 -10.52 0.48
N THR A 9 -8.88 -11.70 0.38
CA THR A 9 -9.58 -12.96 0.61
C THR A 9 -9.44 -13.34 2.08
N GLY A 10 -10.21 -12.69 2.94
CA GLY A 10 -10.32 -13.07 4.34
C GLY A 10 -11.60 -13.85 4.56
N ASN A 11 -11.49 -15.11 4.96
CA ASN A 11 -12.60 -15.90 5.49
C ASN A 11 -13.09 -15.23 6.78
N LEU A 12 -14.29 -14.65 6.75
CA LEU A 12 -15.05 -14.31 7.95
C LEU A 12 -16.08 -15.42 8.19
N ASN A 13 -15.71 -16.41 8.96
CA ASN A 13 -16.63 -17.20 9.77
C ASN A 13 -16.26 -16.96 11.22
N ASP A 14 -17.14 -16.34 11.98
CA ASP A 14 -17.85 -16.82 13.14
C ASP A 14 -18.47 -15.69 13.96
N GLY A 15 -19.72 -15.78 14.05
CA GLY A 15 -20.71 -15.62 15.06
C GLY A 15 -20.57 -14.57 16.17
N VAL A 16 -21.49 -13.63 16.22
CA VAL A 16 -22.46 -13.42 17.30
C VAL A 16 -23.53 -12.45 16.77
N GLY A 17 -24.80 -12.83 16.94
CA GLY A 17 -25.94 -12.12 16.41
C GLY A 17 -26.25 -10.80 17.11
N GLN A 18 -26.54 -9.81 16.28
CA GLN A 18 -27.55 -8.79 16.53
C GLN A 18 -28.05 -8.28 15.18
N SER A 19 -29.37 -8.29 15.04
CA SER A 19 -30.08 -7.88 13.85
C SER A 19 -29.91 -6.38 13.59
N VAL A 20 -29.16 -6.02 12.57
CA VAL A 20 -29.19 -4.69 11.97
C VAL A 20 -29.52 -4.90 10.50
N HIS A 21 -30.51 -4.18 10.01
CA HIS A 21 -30.98 -4.20 8.64
C HIS A 21 -29.80 -4.17 7.65
N ARG A 22 -29.59 -5.29 6.98
CA ARG A 22 -28.57 -5.43 5.95
C ARG A 22 -29.07 -4.76 4.67
N HIS A 23 -28.45 -3.67 4.29
CA HIS A 23 -28.49 -3.21 2.92
C HIS A 23 -27.78 -4.23 2.02
N PRO A 24 -28.26 -4.50 0.79
CA PRO A 24 -27.77 -5.60 -0.06
C PRO A 24 -26.42 -5.36 -0.73
N VAL A 25 -25.51 -4.62 -0.12
CA VAL A 25 -24.16 -4.37 -0.66
C VAL A 25 -23.17 -5.48 -0.28
N ALA A 26 -23.51 -6.31 0.72
CA ALA A 26 -22.64 -7.40 1.17
C ALA A 26 -22.55 -8.60 0.21
N GLY A 27 -23.39 -8.66 -0.84
CA GLY A 27 -23.39 -9.74 -1.85
C GLY A 27 -22.38 -9.56 -2.99
N SER A 28 -21.78 -8.39 -3.15
CA SER A 28 -20.87 -8.11 -4.26
C SER A 28 -19.40 -8.47 -3.96
N ALA A 29 -18.96 -8.31 -2.72
CA ALA A 29 -17.57 -8.60 -2.34
C ALA A 29 -17.23 -10.10 -2.45
N GLN A 30 -18.16 -10.99 -2.17
CA GLN A 30 -17.93 -12.44 -2.30
C GLN A 30 -17.91 -12.94 -3.76
N ARG A 31 -18.47 -12.19 -4.71
CA ARG A 31 -18.40 -12.54 -6.14
C ARG A 31 -17.12 -12.07 -6.81
N PHE A 32 -16.44 -11.05 -6.30
CA PHE A 32 -15.19 -10.56 -6.88
C PHE A 32 -14.00 -11.51 -6.69
N GLY A 33 -14.00 -12.35 -5.65
CA GLY A 33 -12.93 -13.32 -5.36
C GLY A 33 -12.84 -14.51 -6.34
N GLN A 34 -13.81 -14.71 -7.23
CA GLN A 34 -13.81 -15.82 -8.18
C GLN A 34 -13.64 -15.39 -9.64
N PHE A 35 -13.74 -14.11 -9.97
CA PHE A 35 -13.39 -13.60 -11.28
C PHE A 35 -11.91 -13.22 -11.32
N ARG A 36 -11.05 -14.18 -11.68
CA ARG A 36 -9.80 -13.82 -12.33
C ARG A 36 -10.21 -13.21 -13.67
N PHE A 37 -10.24 -11.89 -13.73
CA PHE A 37 -10.29 -11.20 -15.01
C PHE A 37 -9.04 -11.63 -15.75
N ARG A 38 -9.19 -12.48 -16.77
CA ARG A 38 -8.10 -12.74 -17.71
C ARG A 38 -7.85 -11.40 -18.40
N HIS A 39 -6.78 -10.73 -17.99
CA HIS A 39 -6.28 -9.59 -18.73
C HIS A 39 -5.87 -10.11 -20.11
N VAL A 40 -6.55 -9.67 -21.13
CA VAL A 40 -6.05 -9.80 -22.50
C VAL A 40 -4.95 -8.74 -22.63
N ALA A 41 -3.74 -9.17 -22.94
CA ALA A 41 -2.62 -8.24 -23.10
C ALA A 41 -3.00 -7.15 -24.11
N GLY A 42 -2.84 -5.87 -23.69
CA GLY A 42 -3.18 -4.71 -24.51
C GLY A 42 -4.63 -4.20 -24.39
N GLU A 43 -5.50 -4.83 -23.58
CA GLU A 43 -6.84 -4.32 -23.31
C GLU A 43 -6.90 -3.61 -21.95
N ILE A 44 -7.56 -2.44 -21.93
CA ILE A 44 -7.85 -1.71 -20.70
C ILE A 44 -9.03 -2.38 -20.00
N GLY A 45 -8.79 -2.83 -18.78
CA GLY A 45 -9.78 -3.49 -17.94
C GLY A 45 -10.61 -2.52 -17.08
N ALA A 46 -11.23 -3.08 -16.03
CA ALA A 46 -12.01 -2.30 -15.08
C ALA A 46 -11.17 -1.23 -14.36
N GLN A 47 -11.84 -0.14 -13.98
CA GLN A 47 -11.25 0.90 -13.15
C GLN A 47 -10.78 0.30 -11.82
N PRO A 48 -9.50 0.41 -11.46
CA PRO A 48 -9.01 -0.01 -10.16
C PRO A 48 -9.49 0.93 -9.06
N GLU A 49 -9.60 0.41 -7.85
CA GLU A 49 -9.64 1.26 -6.66
C GLU A 49 -8.24 1.82 -6.40
N TRP A 50 -8.17 3.10 -6.09
CA TRP A 50 -6.93 3.74 -5.68
C TRP A 50 -7.22 4.94 -4.75
N PHE A 51 -6.22 5.34 -4.01
CA PHE A 51 -6.29 6.49 -3.11
C PHE A 51 -4.99 7.30 -3.18
N TYR A 52 -5.08 8.54 -2.74
CA TYR A 52 -3.94 9.43 -2.64
C TYR A 52 -3.33 9.28 -1.24
N LYS A 53 -2.09 8.81 -1.18
CA LYS A 53 -1.38 8.61 0.08
C LYS A 53 -0.74 9.90 0.61
N GLY A 54 -0.32 10.78 -0.26
CA GLY A 54 0.31 12.05 0.07
C GLY A 54 1.30 12.50 -1.00
N ASP A 55 1.88 13.66 -0.78
CA ASP A 55 2.98 14.19 -1.59
C ASP A 55 4.34 13.62 -1.14
N GLY A 56 5.43 14.16 -1.68
CA GLY A 56 6.78 13.70 -1.35
C GLY A 56 7.17 13.87 0.13
N GLN A 57 6.44 14.67 0.91
CA GLN A 57 6.71 14.87 2.34
C GLN A 57 6.28 13.68 3.20
N CYS A 58 5.38 12.84 2.70
CA CYS A 58 5.01 11.60 3.41
C CYS A 58 6.05 10.47 3.24
N VAL A 59 7.06 10.66 2.39
CA VAL A 59 8.08 9.65 2.11
C VAL A 59 9.17 9.68 3.15
N VAL A 60 9.44 8.53 3.74
CA VAL A 60 10.53 8.31 4.70
C VAL A 60 11.62 7.48 4.02
N ALA A 61 12.86 7.89 4.18
CA ALA A 61 14.00 7.15 3.63
C ALA A 61 14.12 5.74 4.23
N PRO A 62 14.63 4.77 3.49
CA PRO A 62 15.06 3.49 4.07
C PRO A 62 15.98 3.71 5.27
N GLU A 63 15.87 2.85 6.28
CA GLU A 63 16.58 2.87 7.58
C GLU A 63 16.19 4.04 8.51
N ALA A 64 15.44 5.05 8.05
CA ALA A 64 14.91 6.08 8.91
C ALA A 64 13.68 5.62 9.71
N ALA A 65 13.39 6.31 10.81
CA ALA A 65 12.19 6.05 11.59
C ALA A 65 10.92 6.43 10.80
N ILE A 66 9.92 5.53 10.75
CA ILE A 66 8.63 5.80 10.16
C ILE A 66 7.66 6.27 11.24
N PRO A 67 7.14 7.52 11.16
CA PRO A 67 6.28 8.07 12.18
C PRO A 67 4.85 7.56 12.05
N SER A 68 4.26 7.19 13.18
CA SER A 68 2.82 7.00 13.36
C SER A 68 2.27 8.20 14.10
N PRO A 69 1.29 8.94 13.54
CA PRO A 69 0.76 10.13 14.19
C PRO A 69 0.00 9.78 15.47
N ALA A 70 -0.02 10.69 16.44
CA ALA A 70 -0.62 10.46 17.76
C ALA A 70 -2.13 10.11 17.72
N PHE A 71 -2.83 10.44 16.64
CA PHE A 71 -4.24 10.10 16.46
C PHE A 71 -4.46 8.72 15.80
N ALA A 72 -3.40 8.05 15.34
CA ALA A 72 -3.51 6.75 14.69
C ALA A 72 -3.95 5.66 15.70
N GLN A 73 -4.78 4.74 15.24
CA GLN A 73 -5.25 3.62 16.04
C GLN A 73 -4.44 2.34 15.80
N ASP A 74 -3.65 2.32 14.74
CA ASP A 74 -2.75 1.25 14.37
C ASP A 74 -1.54 1.80 13.62
N ALA A 75 -0.50 0.97 13.52
CA ALA A 75 0.75 1.29 12.85
C ALA A 75 1.30 0.01 12.20
N GLY A 76 0.80 -0.31 11.02
CA GLY A 76 1.09 -1.56 10.34
C GLY A 76 1.81 -1.39 9.00
N GLU A 77 2.64 -2.36 8.66
CA GLU A 77 3.30 -2.44 7.36
C GLU A 77 2.37 -2.98 6.29
N GLU A 78 2.61 -2.56 5.06
CA GLU A 78 2.11 -3.17 3.83
C GLU A 78 3.29 -3.42 2.90
N PRO A 79 3.80 -4.67 2.83
CA PRO A 79 4.93 -5.02 1.97
C PRO A 79 4.50 -5.07 0.52
N GLU A 80 5.07 -4.21 -0.31
CA GLU A 80 4.66 -4.04 -1.68
C GLU A 80 5.82 -3.89 -2.65
N LEU A 81 5.49 -3.93 -3.92
CA LEU A 81 6.31 -3.36 -4.96
C LEU A 81 5.74 -1.99 -5.34
N ALA A 82 6.61 -1.01 -5.50
CA ALA A 82 6.25 0.33 -5.94
C ALA A 82 6.82 0.63 -7.32
N GLY A 83 5.99 1.18 -8.22
CA GLY A 83 6.41 1.71 -9.51
C GLY A 83 6.74 3.19 -9.40
N LEU A 84 7.85 3.61 -10.00
CA LEU A 84 8.30 4.99 -10.01
C LEU A 84 8.17 5.57 -11.42
N TYR A 85 7.60 6.78 -11.51
CA TYR A 85 7.34 7.46 -12.79
C TYR A 85 7.78 8.90 -12.72
N VAL A 86 8.15 9.43 -13.88
CA VAL A 86 8.44 10.85 -14.10
C VAL A 86 7.60 11.33 -15.26
N ILE A 87 7.02 12.52 -15.15
CA ILE A 87 6.28 13.15 -16.24
C ILE A 87 7.26 13.99 -17.08
N GLY A 88 7.39 13.61 -18.34
CA GLY A 88 8.23 14.34 -19.31
C GLY A 88 7.69 15.73 -19.64
N GLU A 89 8.49 16.52 -20.35
CA GLU A 89 8.12 17.86 -20.81
C GLU A 89 6.89 17.85 -21.73
N ASP A 90 6.67 16.75 -22.44
CA ASP A 90 5.51 16.47 -23.29
C ASP A 90 4.25 16.07 -22.54
N GLY A 91 4.32 15.96 -21.20
CA GLY A 91 3.22 15.50 -20.36
C GLY A 91 2.99 13.98 -20.40
N LEU A 92 3.91 13.21 -20.98
CA LEU A 92 3.84 11.76 -20.99
C LEU A 92 4.54 11.15 -19.75
N PRO A 93 3.94 10.10 -19.14
CA PRO A 93 4.58 9.41 -18.02
C PRO A 93 5.67 8.47 -18.53
N TRP A 94 6.81 8.50 -17.86
CA TRP A 94 7.94 7.60 -18.09
C TRP A 94 8.15 6.74 -16.86
N ARG A 95 8.03 5.43 -17.01
CA ARG A 95 8.33 4.50 -15.92
C ARG A 95 9.84 4.41 -15.74
N VAL A 96 10.33 4.88 -14.59
CA VAL A 96 11.76 4.87 -14.23
C VAL A 96 12.20 3.49 -13.78
N GLY A 97 11.33 2.79 -13.04
CA GLY A 97 11.61 1.45 -12.51
C GLY A 97 10.73 1.10 -11.33
N TYR A 98 11.21 0.16 -10.52
CA TYR A 98 10.48 -0.40 -9.38
C TYR A 98 11.36 -0.46 -8.15
N ALA A 99 10.74 -0.39 -6.98
CA ALA A 99 11.42 -0.51 -5.70
C ALA A 99 10.58 -1.34 -4.72
N LEU A 100 11.20 -1.87 -3.68
CA LEU A 100 10.45 -2.35 -2.51
C LEU A 100 9.70 -1.19 -1.90
N GLY A 101 8.49 -1.43 -1.41
CA GLY A 101 7.63 -0.44 -0.79
C GLY A 101 7.07 -0.91 0.55
N ASN A 102 6.90 0.03 1.45
CA ASN A 102 6.09 -0.09 2.65
C ASN A 102 5.02 0.99 2.62
N GLU A 103 3.80 0.60 2.25
CA GLU A 103 2.66 1.49 2.25
C GLU A 103 2.05 1.59 3.66
N PHE A 104 2.87 1.93 4.65
CA PHE A 104 2.51 2.02 6.06
C PHE A 104 1.13 2.65 6.28
N SER A 105 0.27 1.98 7.07
CA SER A 105 -1.15 2.26 7.15
C SER A 105 -1.73 2.04 8.57
N ASP A 106 -2.95 2.56 8.77
CA ASP A 106 -3.75 2.36 9.98
C ASP A 106 -4.90 1.38 9.69
N HIS A 107 -4.65 0.09 9.89
CA HIS A 107 -5.60 -0.97 9.55
C HIS A 107 -6.81 -1.02 10.49
N VAL A 108 -6.72 -0.45 11.71
CA VAL A 108 -7.87 -0.34 12.62
C VAL A 108 -8.86 0.68 12.04
N THR A 109 -8.40 1.86 11.64
CA THR A 109 -9.23 2.88 10.98
C THR A 109 -9.87 2.34 9.70
N GLU A 110 -9.08 1.65 8.86
CA GLU A 110 -9.58 1.03 7.64
C GLU A 110 -10.69 0.00 7.90
N ARG A 111 -10.49 -0.88 8.88
CA ARG A 111 -11.44 -1.95 9.22
C ARG A 111 -12.72 -1.43 9.84
N PHE A 112 -12.65 -0.28 10.54
CA PHE A 112 -13.80 0.29 11.21
C PHE A 112 -14.90 0.69 10.22
N ASN A 113 -14.54 1.31 9.10
CA ASN A 113 -15.47 1.71 8.04
C ASN A 113 -14.74 1.77 6.70
N TYR A 114 -15.23 1.04 5.71
CA TYR A 114 -14.64 1.05 4.35
C TYR A 114 -14.52 2.45 3.74
N LEU A 115 -15.44 3.37 4.05
CA LEU A 115 -15.34 4.78 3.59
C LEU A 115 -14.13 5.52 4.18
N TRP A 116 -13.49 4.95 5.20
CA TRP A 116 -12.29 5.50 5.81
C TRP A 116 -10.99 4.88 5.29
N LEU A 117 -11.08 4.06 4.26
CA LEU A 117 -9.90 3.50 3.59
C LEU A 117 -8.89 4.60 3.23
N ALA A 118 -9.32 5.63 2.50
CA ALA A 118 -8.45 6.75 2.12
C ALA A 118 -7.84 7.46 3.34
N HIS A 119 -8.60 7.66 4.42
CA HIS A 119 -8.09 8.25 5.66
C HIS A 119 -7.03 7.39 6.35
N SER A 120 -7.22 6.07 6.34
CA SER A 120 -6.26 5.11 6.94
C SER A 120 -4.92 5.11 6.23
N LYS A 121 -4.90 5.50 4.96
CA LYS A 121 -3.73 5.53 4.08
C LYS A 121 -2.98 6.87 4.11
N LEU A 122 -3.55 7.94 4.68
CA LEU A 122 -2.86 9.22 4.88
C LEU A 122 -1.85 9.10 6.03
N ARG A 123 -0.81 8.34 5.80
CA ARG A 123 0.31 8.04 6.69
C ARG A 123 1.60 8.14 5.89
N SER A 124 2.72 8.15 6.59
CA SER A 124 4.03 8.03 5.94
C SER A 124 4.13 6.73 5.13
N CYS A 125 5.06 6.70 4.21
CA CYS A 125 5.43 5.51 3.47
C CYS A 125 6.94 5.49 3.24
N SER A 126 7.45 4.35 2.81
CA SER A 126 8.85 4.21 2.43
C SER A 126 9.00 3.37 1.19
N PHE A 127 10.02 3.62 0.38
CA PHE A 127 10.39 2.77 -0.75
C PHE A 127 11.89 2.82 -1.01
N GLY A 128 12.41 1.82 -1.66
CA GLY A 128 13.84 1.62 -1.91
C GLY A 128 14.37 0.40 -1.15
N PRO A 129 15.69 0.36 -0.77
CA PRO A 129 16.77 1.31 -1.11
C PRO A 129 17.35 1.17 -2.51
N GLU A 130 16.85 0.22 -3.30
CA GLU A 130 17.32 -0.08 -4.65
C GLU A 130 16.22 0.16 -5.68
N LEU A 131 16.63 0.46 -6.89
CA LEU A 131 15.76 0.64 -8.05
C LEU A 131 16.04 -0.48 -9.05
N TRP A 132 15.00 -1.25 -9.37
CA TRP A 132 15.03 -2.20 -10.49
C TRP A 132 14.61 -1.47 -11.76
N VAL A 133 15.50 -1.43 -12.74
CA VAL A 133 15.25 -0.81 -14.05
C VAL A 133 14.98 -1.89 -15.09
N GLY A 134 13.96 -1.69 -15.91
CA GLY A 134 13.54 -2.63 -16.95
C GLY A 134 12.34 -3.49 -16.54
N SER A 135 12.12 -4.58 -17.25
CA SER A 135 10.96 -5.44 -17.03
C SER A 135 11.11 -6.27 -15.76
N LEU A 136 10.03 -6.37 -14.99
CA LEU A 136 9.95 -7.24 -13.82
C LEU A 136 9.56 -8.67 -14.24
N PRO A 137 10.04 -9.70 -13.50
CA PRO A 137 9.42 -11.02 -13.54
C PRO A 137 7.94 -10.92 -13.18
N ALA A 138 7.11 -11.68 -13.90
CA ALA A 138 5.66 -11.66 -13.68
C ALA A 138 5.27 -12.20 -12.29
N HIS A 139 6.05 -13.09 -11.72
CA HIS A 139 5.85 -13.66 -10.38
C HIS A 139 7.09 -13.40 -9.52
N LEU A 140 6.87 -12.81 -8.36
CA LEU A 140 7.89 -12.51 -7.36
C LEU A 140 7.36 -12.87 -5.97
N GLU A 141 8.24 -13.43 -5.14
CA GLU A 141 7.96 -13.76 -3.76
C GLU A 141 8.98 -13.09 -2.85
N GLY A 142 8.48 -12.36 -1.86
CA GLY A 142 9.27 -11.68 -0.84
C GLY A 142 8.92 -12.15 0.57
N ILE A 143 9.64 -11.63 1.55
CA ILE A 143 9.40 -11.87 2.97
C ILE A 143 9.18 -10.52 3.66
N SER A 144 8.13 -10.45 4.46
CA SER A 144 7.88 -9.33 5.39
C SER A 144 8.08 -9.79 6.82
N ARG A 145 8.75 -8.95 7.63
CA ARG A 145 9.03 -9.20 9.05
C ARG A 145 8.67 -8.01 9.91
N VAL A 146 8.24 -8.31 11.12
CA VAL A 146 8.21 -7.36 12.24
C VAL A 146 9.21 -7.86 13.27
N VAL A 147 10.21 -7.03 13.58
CA VAL A 147 11.33 -7.37 14.48
C VAL A 147 11.30 -6.44 15.69
N ARG A 148 11.33 -7.00 16.90
CA ARG A 148 11.40 -6.27 18.18
C ARG A 148 12.72 -6.55 18.87
N GLY A 149 13.56 -5.53 18.99
CA GLY A 149 14.94 -5.74 19.44
C GLY A 149 15.70 -6.67 18.50
N ASN A 150 16.02 -7.88 18.99
CA ASN A 150 16.69 -8.93 18.21
C ASN A 150 15.78 -10.13 17.87
N GLU A 151 14.50 -10.04 18.20
CA GLU A 151 13.54 -11.13 18.01
C GLU A 151 12.61 -10.83 16.83
N THR A 152 12.45 -11.81 15.94
CA THR A 152 11.44 -11.78 14.91
C THR A 152 10.08 -12.14 15.52
N LEU A 153 9.20 -11.13 15.67
CA LEU A 153 7.85 -11.32 16.21
C LEU A 153 6.92 -11.98 15.20
N TRP A 154 7.12 -11.65 13.95
CA TRP A 154 6.27 -12.12 12.86
C TRP A 154 7.06 -12.14 11.56
N GLU A 155 6.80 -13.14 10.75
CA GLU A 155 7.38 -13.30 9.43
C GLU A 155 6.39 -14.02 8.52
N LYS A 156 6.14 -13.47 7.33
CA LYS A 156 5.38 -14.15 6.29
C LYS A 156 5.88 -13.84 4.89
N PRO A 157 5.70 -14.78 3.94
CA PRO A 157 5.88 -14.47 2.54
C PRO A 157 4.79 -13.53 2.04
N PHE A 158 5.14 -12.67 1.09
CA PHE A 158 4.18 -11.91 0.28
C PHE A 158 4.45 -12.13 -1.20
N LEU A 159 3.38 -12.12 -1.98
CA LEU A 159 3.45 -12.30 -3.41
C LEU A 159 3.26 -10.95 -4.11
N THR A 160 4.07 -10.68 -5.12
CA THR A 160 3.99 -9.50 -5.97
C THR A 160 4.35 -9.82 -7.42
N GLY A 161 4.39 -8.80 -8.28
CA GLY A 161 4.52 -8.98 -9.72
C GLY A 161 3.15 -9.23 -10.37
N GLU A 162 3.05 -8.91 -11.65
CA GLU A 162 1.78 -8.78 -12.37
C GLU A 162 0.92 -10.06 -12.34
N ALA A 163 1.55 -11.25 -12.30
CA ALA A 163 0.82 -12.53 -12.18
C ALA A 163 0.06 -12.69 -10.85
N ASN A 164 0.41 -11.91 -9.82
CA ASN A 164 -0.19 -11.94 -8.49
C ASN A 164 -1.09 -10.71 -8.22
N MET A 165 -1.22 -9.80 -9.20
CA MET A 165 -2.02 -8.58 -9.07
C MET A 165 -3.43 -8.78 -9.60
N ALA A 166 -4.39 -8.00 -9.08
CA ALA A 166 -5.77 -7.98 -9.57
C ALA A 166 -5.91 -7.23 -10.91
N HIS A 167 -5.00 -6.31 -11.19
CA HIS A 167 -4.94 -5.52 -12.41
C HIS A 167 -3.55 -5.60 -13.03
N SER A 168 -3.48 -5.52 -14.37
CA SER A 168 -2.18 -5.36 -15.04
C SER A 168 -1.58 -3.97 -14.76
N LEU A 169 -0.27 -3.84 -14.91
CA LEU A 169 0.41 -2.55 -14.82
C LEU A 169 -0.15 -1.56 -15.83
N ASP A 170 -0.36 -1.99 -17.07
CA ASP A 170 -0.95 -1.16 -18.13
C ASP A 170 -2.33 -0.63 -17.73
N ASN A 171 -3.16 -1.47 -17.08
CA ASN A 171 -4.48 -1.05 -16.61
C ASN A 171 -4.38 0.00 -15.49
N LEU A 172 -3.49 -0.21 -14.51
CA LEU A 172 -3.26 0.74 -13.43
C LEU A 172 -2.75 2.07 -13.96
N GLU A 173 -1.76 2.04 -14.83
CA GLU A 173 -1.14 3.22 -15.45
C GLU A 173 -2.15 4.00 -16.30
N HIS A 174 -2.91 3.31 -17.16
CA HIS A 174 -3.96 3.95 -17.95
C HIS A 174 -4.96 4.68 -17.06
N HIS A 175 -5.50 3.98 -16.05
CA HIS A 175 -6.55 4.55 -15.21
C HIS A 175 -6.05 5.70 -14.33
N HIS A 176 -4.79 5.73 -13.98
CA HIS A 176 -4.19 6.85 -13.27
C HIS A 176 -3.87 8.01 -14.22
N PHE A 177 -3.09 7.74 -15.26
CA PHE A 177 -2.59 8.80 -16.14
C PHE A 177 -3.60 9.30 -17.18
N LYS A 178 -4.82 8.74 -17.28
CA LYS A 178 -5.90 9.35 -18.07
C LYS A 178 -6.33 10.73 -17.56
N TYR A 179 -6.08 11.01 -16.27
CA TYR A 179 -6.38 12.32 -15.68
C TYR A 179 -5.25 13.30 -15.94
N ALA A 180 -5.59 14.42 -16.62
CA ALA A 180 -4.61 15.45 -16.96
C ALA A 180 -3.89 16.05 -15.74
N GLY A 181 -4.57 16.10 -14.58
CA GLY A 181 -4.00 16.62 -13.34
C GLY A 181 -2.79 15.82 -12.82
N PHE A 182 -2.62 14.58 -13.26
CA PHE A 182 -1.47 13.73 -12.91
C PHE A 182 -0.38 13.68 -14.00
N ARG A 183 -0.46 14.55 -15.00
CA ARG A 183 0.50 14.61 -16.09
C ARG A 183 1.18 15.97 -16.22
N ARG A 184 1.44 16.61 -15.08
CA ARG A 184 2.15 17.88 -15.06
C ARG A 184 3.65 17.63 -15.24
N PRO A 185 4.31 18.25 -16.24
CA PRO A 185 5.73 18.06 -16.50
C PRO A 185 6.58 18.28 -15.25
N GLY A 186 7.53 17.37 -15.01
CA GLY A 186 8.43 17.38 -13.85
C GLY A 186 7.88 16.71 -12.59
N ASP A 187 6.59 16.34 -12.55
CA ASP A 187 6.06 15.57 -11.42
C ASP A 187 6.67 14.16 -11.38
N VAL A 188 6.92 13.69 -10.16
CA VAL A 188 7.34 12.32 -9.87
C VAL A 188 6.21 11.60 -9.16
N HIS A 189 5.86 10.41 -9.65
CA HIS A 189 4.84 9.57 -9.05
C HIS A 189 5.44 8.29 -8.50
N VAL A 190 4.91 7.84 -7.35
CA VAL A 190 5.21 6.54 -6.76
C VAL A 190 3.88 5.81 -6.58
N HIS A 191 3.73 4.68 -7.24
CA HIS A 191 2.52 3.86 -7.20
C HIS A 191 2.80 2.58 -6.42
N PHE A 192 2.14 2.39 -5.31
CA PHE A 192 2.12 1.13 -4.57
C PHE A 192 1.07 0.21 -5.19
N PHE A 193 1.42 -1.07 -5.42
CA PHE A 193 0.58 -1.99 -6.20
C PHE A 193 -0.32 -2.90 -5.36
N GLY A 194 -0.30 -2.74 -4.04
CA GLY A 194 -1.11 -3.50 -3.12
C GLY A 194 -0.48 -4.81 -2.65
N THR A 195 -0.94 -5.27 -1.50
CA THR A 195 -0.55 -6.53 -0.88
C THR A 195 -1.74 -7.22 -0.23
N ALA A 196 -1.64 -8.54 -0.07
CA ALA A 196 -2.57 -9.33 0.74
C ALA A 196 -1.95 -9.81 2.06
N THR A 197 -0.66 -9.51 2.31
CA THR A 197 0.09 -9.95 3.49
C THR A 197 0.26 -8.79 4.45
N LEU A 198 -0.29 -8.92 5.65
CA LEU A 198 -0.25 -7.90 6.70
C LEU A 198 -0.04 -8.59 8.05
N SER A 199 0.86 -8.08 8.89
CA SER A 199 1.01 -8.57 10.27
C SER A 199 -0.26 -8.32 11.11
N PHE A 200 -0.97 -7.23 10.81
CA PHE A 200 -2.27 -6.91 11.40
C PHE A 200 -3.31 -8.03 11.24
N ALA A 201 -3.31 -8.75 10.12
CA ALA A 201 -4.24 -9.86 9.88
C ALA A 201 -3.97 -11.08 10.78
N ASP A 202 -2.79 -11.15 11.38
CA ASP A 202 -2.39 -12.16 12.36
C ASP A 202 -2.38 -11.61 13.81
N ASP A 203 -3.14 -10.55 14.05
CA ASP A 203 -3.29 -9.92 15.38
C ASP A 203 -1.98 -9.39 15.99
N VAL A 204 -0.95 -9.17 15.19
CA VAL A 204 0.28 -8.53 15.65
C VAL A 204 -0.02 -7.08 16.03
N ARG A 205 0.43 -6.67 17.20
CA ARG A 205 0.36 -5.29 17.68
C ARG A 205 1.76 -4.71 17.74
N THR A 206 2.02 -3.77 16.87
CA THR A 206 3.30 -3.07 16.80
C THR A 206 3.48 -2.10 17.95
N ARG A 207 4.72 -1.80 18.31
CA ARG A 207 5.12 -0.91 19.40
C ARG A 207 6.26 0.00 18.96
N GLU A 208 6.45 1.07 19.71
CA GLU A 208 7.62 1.95 19.59
C GLU A 208 8.91 1.12 19.48
N GLY A 209 9.72 1.40 18.47
CA GLY A 209 10.99 0.74 18.23
C GLY A 209 10.91 -0.61 17.47
N ASP A 210 9.72 -1.12 17.15
CA ASP A 210 9.60 -2.27 16.24
C ASP A 210 10.12 -1.88 14.86
N ARG A 211 10.81 -2.81 14.20
CA ARG A 211 11.35 -2.59 12.87
C ARG A 211 10.60 -3.45 11.84
N PHE A 212 10.07 -2.80 10.84
CA PHE A 212 9.58 -3.45 9.63
C PHE A 212 10.76 -3.79 8.72
N GLU A 213 10.79 -4.99 8.18
CA GLU A 213 11.79 -5.44 7.23
C GLU A 213 11.10 -6.16 6.07
N ILE A 214 11.25 -5.61 4.87
CA ILE A 214 10.65 -6.12 3.64
C ILE A 214 11.80 -6.50 2.71
N SER A 215 11.85 -7.75 2.30
CA SER A 215 12.91 -8.28 1.45
C SER A 215 12.34 -9.10 0.29
N LEU A 216 13.02 -9.05 -0.84
CA LEU A 216 12.66 -9.78 -2.04
C LEU A 216 13.97 -10.15 -2.76
N ALA A 217 14.12 -11.43 -3.13
CA ALA A 217 15.40 -11.93 -3.66
C ALA A 217 15.90 -11.22 -4.92
N ALA A 218 15.00 -10.58 -5.68
CA ALA A 218 15.36 -9.79 -6.84
C ALA A 218 16.11 -8.49 -6.49
N PHE A 219 16.00 -8.02 -5.23
CA PHE A 219 16.71 -6.86 -4.70
C PHE A 219 17.81 -7.34 -3.74
N GLY A 220 18.97 -6.73 -3.80
CA GLY A 220 20.12 -7.10 -2.94
C GLY A 220 19.97 -6.62 -1.50
N ARG A 221 19.15 -5.60 -1.26
CA ARG A 221 18.97 -4.94 0.05
C ARG A 221 17.51 -4.89 0.45
N PRO A 222 17.18 -5.24 1.71
CA PRO A 222 15.84 -5.09 2.25
C PRO A 222 15.49 -3.62 2.47
N LEU A 223 14.20 -3.30 2.41
CA LEU A 223 13.65 -2.05 2.92
C LEU A 223 13.38 -2.19 4.41
N ARG A 224 13.91 -1.27 5.22
CA ARG A 224 13.73 -1.26 6.67
C ARG A 224 13.33 0.10 7.17
N ASN A 225 12.39 0.12 8.14
CA ASN A 225 12.06 1.32 8.90
C ASN A 225 11.73 0.94 10.34
N THR A 226 12.20 1.73 11.28
CA THR A 226 11.86 1.56 12.70
C THR A 226 10.64 2.42 13.02
N LEU A 227 9.63 1.83 13.65
CA LEU A 227 8.42 2.51 14.05
C LEU A 227 8.69 3.51 15.17
N ARG A 228 8.17 4.73 15.02
CA ARG A 228 8.15 5.78 16.03
C ARG A 228 6.76 6.33 16.20
N PHE A 229 6.23 6.36 17.43
CA PHE A 229 4.98 7.04 17.74
C PHE A 229 5.18 8.52 18.01
N GLU A 230 4.35 9.35 17.41
CA GLU A 230 4.29 10.77 17.76
C GLU A 230 3.46 10.95 19.04
N VAL A 231 3.96 11.75 19.97
CA VAL A 231 3.39 11.86 21.33
C VAL A 231 2.38 13.00 21.45
N ASN A 232 2.36 13.96 20.52
CA ASN A 232 1.54 15.16 20.62
C ASN A 232 0.55 15.26 19.45
N SER A 233 -0.74 15.23 19.78
CA SER A 233 -1.78 15.74 18.89
C SER A 233 -2.01 17.21 19.22
N THR A 234 -1.40 18.12 18.48
CA THR A 234 -1.73 19.53 18.60
C THR A 234 -3.11 19.76 17.98
N LEU A 235 -4.03 20.32 18.75
CA LEU A 235 -5.29 20.83 18.17
C LEU A 235 -4.92 21.96 17.20
N ILE A 236 -5.33 21.78 15.95
CA ILE A 236 -5.11 22.79 14.91
C ILE A 236 -6.22 23.82 15.00
N ASP A 237 -5.84 25.05 15.33
CA ASP A 237 -6.76 26.19 15.34
C ASP A 237 -6.66 26.93 14.00
N VAL A 238 -7.79 26.97 13.28
CA VAL A 238 -7.89 27.71 12.02
C VAL A 238 -8.24 29.16 12.31
N LYS A 239 -7.31 30.05 12.01
CA LYS A 239 -7.52 31.50 12.20
C LYS A 239 -8.23 32.07 10.98
N PRO A 240 -9.32 32.86 11.16
CA PRO A 240 -9.91 33.63 10.08
C PRO A 240 -8.93 34.73 9.64
N LEU A 241 -9.00 35.13 8.36
CA LEU A 241 -8.24 36.26 7.82
C LEU A 241 -8.85 37.59 8.30
#